data_cdf2015bf477d30d018b866215454b57
#
_entry.id   cdf2015bf477d30d018b866215454b57
#
_cell.length_a   1.000
_cell.length_b   1.000
_cell.length_c   1.000
_cell.angle_alpha   90.00
_cell.angle_beta   90.00
_cell.angle_gamma   90.00
#
_symmetry.space_group_name_H-M   'P 1'
#
loop_
_entity.id
_entity.type
_entity.pdbx_description
1 polymer ?
#
loop_
_entity_poly.entity_id
_entity_poly.type
_entity_poly.pdbx_seq_one_letter_code
_entity_poly.pdbx_strand_id
1 'polypeptide(L)'
;HTKLNEMGLPKCRCYTVFGDNPELAYPAILKPRYGSGSRGIFMLSGREQLREALEKISGEPYVLEECVAGEEYGVDAAVTKQGFQMILLRKKINTPPPARQAVGYFSVLPGDAFWQQAEDYMARVIRCLGLKECLIHADIIRGENGPFVIELSARPSGHNLHNLFTPLCTGVDMAEEYIRYRMGLSYDFAPRITKSMLIRYFDMHGMAENVPDKRQAEQAIEAGLVDWQCNIKPGEDLEPVSDGHSLMGRGYFILEGEGEDFLEEQAEIIKGLF
;
A
#
# COMPACT_ATOMS: atom_id res chain seq x y z
N HIS A 1 -15.32 -8.21 5.18
CA HIS A 1 -14.88 -9.27 6.08
C HIS A 1 -15.95 -10.35 6.33
N THR A 2 -17.24 -10.00 6.60
CA THR A 2 -18.31 -10.99 6.88
C THR A 2 -18.31 -12.13 5.88
N LYS A 3 -18.37 -11.84 4.57
CA LYS A 3 -18.39 -12.86 3.52
C LYS A 3 -17.11 -13.72 3.48
N LEU A 4 -15.94 -13.13 3.75
CA LEU A 4 -14.68 -13.87 3.83
C LEU A 4 -14.66 -14.80 5.04
N ASN A 5 -15.16 -14.35 6.17
CA ASN A 5 -15.30 -15.15 7.38
C ASN A 5 -16.24 -16.36 7.17
N GLU A 6 -17.37 -16.15 6.50
CA GLU A 6 -18.34 -17.23 6.15
C GLU A 6 -17.70 -18.31 5.26
N MET A 7 -16.74 -17.92 4.41
CA MET A 7 -16.04 -18.81 3.50
C MET A 7 -14.78 -19.47 4.10
N GLY A 8 -14.56 -19.32 5.41
CA GLY A 8 -13.45 -19.95 6.10
C GLY A 8 -12.07 -19.35 5.80
N LEU A 9 -12.02 -18.14 5.24
CA LEU A 9 -10.79 -17.36 5.11
C LEU A 9 -10.36 -16.79 6.48
N PRO A 10 -9.09 -16.39 6.67
CA PRO A 10 -8.62 -15.83 7.92
C PRO A 10 -9.56 -14.76 8.46
N LYS A 11 -9.96 -14.93 9.74
CA LYS A 11 -11.03 -14.14 10.35
C LYS A 11 -10.47 -12.86 10.96
N CYS A 12 -11.11 -11.74 10.64
CA CYS A 12 -11.04 -10.53 11.42
C CYS A 12 -12.44 -10.23 11.96
N ARG A 13 -12.53 -9.95 13.25
CA ARG A 13 -13.79 -9.48 13.81
C ARG A 13 -14.01 -8.04 13.35
N CYS A 14 -15.10 -7.85 12.64
CA CYS A 14 -15.47 -6.57 12.08
C CYS A 14 -16.90 -6.22 12.51
N TYR A 15 -17.08 -5.03 13.06
CA TYR A 15 -18.35 -4.55 13.55
C TYR A 15 -18.70 -3.22 12.92
N THR A 16 -19.94 -3.05 12.47
CA THR A 16 -20.47 -1.72 12.14
C THR A 16 -20.74 -1.00 13.46
N VAL A 17 -20.20 0.20 13.62
CA VAL A 17 -20.26 0.91 14.90
C VAL A 17 -21.64 1.54 15.09
N PHE A 18 -22.40 0.99 16.03
CA PHE A 18 -23.53 1.62 16.66
C PHE A 18 -23.47 1.28 18.18
N GLY A 19 -22.58 1.98 18.91
CA GLY A 19 -22.44 1.84 20.36
C GLY A 19 -21.26 0.97 20.81
N ASP A 20 -21.08 0.86 22.14
CA ASP A 20 -20.04 0.03 22.76
C ASP A 20 -20.21 -1.44 22.39
N ASN A 21 -19.16 -2.04 21.82
CA ASN A 21 -19.12 -3.48 21.63
C ASN A 21 -18.23 -4.14 22.70
N PRO A 22 -18.82 -4.85 23.66
CA PRO A 22 -18.08 -5.41 24.80
C PRO A 22 -17.16 -6.59 24.46
N GLU A 23 -17.32 -7.20 23.29
CA GLU A 23 -16.57 -8.41 22.89
C GLU A 23 -15.35 -8.11 22.02
N LEU A 24 -15.04 -6.85 21.77
CA LEU A 24 -13.90 -6.50 20.93
C LEU A 24 -12.59 -6.72 21.66
N ALA A 25 -11.68 -7.45 21.00
CA ALA A 25 -10.29 -7.53 21.45
C ALA A 25 -9.51 -6.28 21.02
N TYR A 26 -8.66 -5.77 21.90
CA TYR A 26 -7.73 -4.68 21.59
C TYR A 26 -6.32 -5.27 21.38
N PRO A 27 -5.49 -4.60 20.54
CA PRO A 27 -5.73 -3.36 19.82
C PRO A 27 -6.76 -3.51 18.69
N ALA A 28 -7.46 -2.42 18.39
CA ALA A 28 -8.51 -2.35 17.38
C ALA A 28 -8.33 -1.12 16.47
N ILE A 29 -8.96 -1.16 15.29
CA ILE A 29 -8.95 -0.06 14.33
C ILE A 29 -10.39 0.41 14.11
N LEU A 30 -10.62 1.71 14.33
CA LEU A 30 -11.85 2.38 13.95
C LEU A 30 -11.58 3.19 12.68
N LYS A 31 -12.31 2.91 11.60
CA LYS A 31 -12.10 3.57 10.31
C LYS A 31 -13.42 3.93 9.63
N PRO A 32 -13.48 5.00 8.82
CA PRO A 32 -14.64 5.30 8.01
C PRO A 32 -14.96 4.12 7.08
N ARG A 33 -16.25 3.82 6.91
CA ARG A 33 -16.69 2.80 5.95
C ARG A 33 -16.39 3.20 4.51
N TYR A 34 -16.35 4.50 4.24
CA TYR A 34 -16.03 5.10 2.95
C TYR A 34 -14.93 6.14 3.14
N GLY A 35 -13.89 6.08 2.33
CA GLY A 35 -12.77 7.01 2.44
C GLY A 35 -11.55 6.56 1.63
N SER A 36 -10.49 7.36 1.69
CA SER A 36 -9.20 7.07 1.07
C SER A 36 -8.09 7.83 1.78
N GLY A 37 -6.82 7.38 1.61
CA GLY A 37 -5.63 8.08 2.12
C GLY A 37 -5.51 8.05 3.64
N SER A 38 -5.98 7.01 4.31
CA SER A 38 -5.87 6.78 5.76
C SER A 38 -6.52 7.87 6.65
N ARG A 39 -7.38 8.72 6.09
CA ARG A 39 -8.05 9.79 6.85
C ARG A 39 -9.13 9.25 7.77
N GLY A 40 -9.16 9.76 9.02
CA GLY A 40 -10.17 9.39 10.01
C GLY A 40 -10.01 7.98 10.57
N ILE A 41 -8.81 7.39 10.49
CA ILE A 41 -8.48 6.10 11.10
C ILE A 41 -7.96 6.33 12.50
N PHE A 42 -8.48 5.57 13.47
CA PHE A 42 -8.06 5.59 14.86
C PHE A 42 -7.53 4.21 15.26
N MET A 43 -6.30 4.17 15.78
CA MET A 43 -5.75 3.01 16.46
C MET A 43 -6.17 3.05 17.92
N LEU A 44 -6.78 1.98 18.40
CA LEU A 44 -7.39 1.93 19.72
C LEU A 44 -6.71 0.84 20.58
N SER A 45 -6.16 1.23 21.72
CA SER A 45 -5.56 0.31 22.70
C SER A 45 -6.54 -0.12 23.78
N GLY A 46 -7.72 0.51 23.87
CA GLY A 46 -8.71 0.23 24.88
C GLY A 46 -10.03 0.98 24.70
N ARG A 47 -10.99 0.68 25.57
CA ARG A 47 -12.36 1.25 25.52
C ARG A 47 -12.40 2.76 25.68
N GLU A 48 -11.50 3.34 26.44
CA GLU A 48 -11.48 4.79 26.67
C GLU A 48 -11.16 5.53 25.38
N GLN A 49 -10.14 5.07 24.65
CA GLN A 49 -9.81 5.63 23.32
C GLN A 49 -10.94 5.43 22.30
N LEU A 50 -11.67 4.30 22.38
CA LEU A 50 -12.86 4.11 21.54
C LEU A 50 -13.92 5.18 21.84
N ARG A 51 -14.21 5.45 23.13
CA ARG A 51 -15.16 6.49 23.52
C ARG A 51 -14.75 7.87 22.99
N GLU A 52 -13.49 8.25 23.21
CA GLU A 52 -12.95 9.53 22.70
C GLU A 52 -12.99 9.63 21.17
N ALA A 53 -12.73 8.53 20.46
CA ALA A 53 -12.83 8.51 19.01
C ALA A 53 -14.27 8.65 18.53
N LEU A 54 -15.24 7.99 19.20
CA LEU A 54 -16.66 8.09 18.90
C LEU A 54 -17.20 9.51 19.10
N GLU A 55 -16.66 10.29 20.03
CA GLU A 55 -17.03 11.70 20.22
C GLU A 55 -16.53 12.61 19.08
N LYS A 56 -15.45 12.22 18.41
CA LYS A 56 -14.84 12.97 17.30
C LYS A 56 -15.46 12.68 15.94
N ILE A 57 -16.14 11.53 15.81
CA ILE A 57 -16.79 11.15 14.56
C ILE A 57 -18.24 11.64 14.55
N SER A 58 -18.69 12.18 13.42
CA SER A 58 -20.07 12.67 13.24
C SER A 58 -20.62 12.25 11.90
N GLY A 59 -21.81 11.66 11.91
CA GLY A 59 -22.66 11.51 10.72
C GLY A 59 -22.27 10.46 9.68
N GLU A 60 -21.05 9.96 9.68
CA GLU A 60 -20.59 8.93 8.74
C GLU A 60 -20.57 7.54 9.38
N PRO A 61 -20.85 6.47 8.61
CA PRO A 61 -20.75 5.12 9.12
C PRO A 61 -19.27 4.72 9.26
N TYR A 62 -18.91 4.26 10.44
CA TYR A 62 -17.59 3.72 10.78
C TYR A 62 -17.63 2.19 10.93
N VAL A 63 -16.49 1.58 10.76
CA VAL A 63 -16.26 0.15 10.97
C VAL A 63 -15.19 0.00 12.04
N LEU A 64 -15.46 -0.86 13.01
CA LEU A 64 -14.53 -1.23 14.07
C LEU A 64 -14.00 -2.63 13.78
N GLU A 65 -12.69 -2.77 13.66
CA GLU A 65 -12.03 -4.02 13.29
C GLU A 65 -10.94 -4.40 14.30
N GLU A 66 -10.71 -5.68 14.47
CA GLU A 66 -9.50 -6.19 15.13
C GLU A 66 -8.25 -5.68 14.40
N CYS A 67 -7.24 -5.23 15.15
CA CYS A 67 -5.94 -4.92 14.57
C CYS A 67 -5.16 -6.21 14.33
N VAL A 68 -4.94 -6.55 13.08
CA VAL A 68 -4.08 -7.66 12.70
C VAL A 68 -2.64 -7.18 12.69
N ALA A 69 -1.78 -7.83 13.48
CA ALA A 69 -0.35 -7.53 13.49
C ALA A 69 0.37 -8.22 12.33
N GLY A 70 1.39 -7.56 11.79
CA GLY A 70 2.23 -8.11 10.73
C GLY A 70 2.76 -7.04 9.79
N GLU A 71 3.51 -7.46 8.80
CA GLU A 71 4.01 -6.61 7.73
C GLU A 71 2.91 -6.36 6.71
N GLU A 72 2.82 -5.12 6.22
CA GLU A 72 1.81 -4.72 5.24
C GLU A 72 2.36 -4.79 3.82
N TYR A 73 1.51 -5.26 2.92
CA TYR A 73 1.83 -5.39 1.50
C TYR A 73 0.71 -4.83 0.64
N GLY A 74 1.09 -4.26 -0.52
CA GLY A 74 0.17 -3.92 -1.59
C GLY A 74 0.21 -4.96 -2.70
N VAL A 75 -0.94 -5.27 -3.28
CA VAL A 75 -1.09 -6.22 -4.39
C VAL A 75 -1.64 -5.50 -5.60
N ASP A 76 -0.98 -5.62 -6.73
CA ASP A 76 -1.54 -5.31 -8.04
C ASP A 76 -1.80 -6.60 -8.81
N ALA A 77 -3.02 -6.74 -9.33
CA ALA A 77 -3.44 -7.95 -10.02
C ALA A 77 -4.49 -7.68 -11.09
N ALA A 78 -4.73 -8.67 -11.93
CA ALA A 78 -5.80 -8.68 -12.92
C ALA A 78 -6.71 -9.90 -12.72
N VAL A 79 -7.99 -9.73 -13.01
CA VAL A 79 -8.97 -10.80 -13.09
C VAL A 79 -9.54 -10.80 -14.50
N THR A 80 -9.31 -11.89 -15.22
CA THR A 80 -9.81 -12.11 -16.59
C THR A 80 -10.74 -13.34 -16.64
N LYS A 81 -11.19 -13.70 -17.81
CA LYS A 81 -11.90 -14.98 -18.02
C LYS A 81 -11.03 -16.21 -17.72
N GLN A 82 -9.70 -16.05 -17.77
CA GLN A 82 -8.74 -17.12 -17.43
C GLN A 82 -8.51 -17.25 -15.92
N GLY A 83 -8.94 -16.29 -15.12
CA GLY A 83 -8.82 -16.28 -13.67
C GLY A 83 -8.10 -15.06 -13.11
N PHE A 84 -7.65 -15.20 -11.86
CA PHE A 84 -6.84 -14.22 -11.14
C PHE A 84 -5.37 -14.39 -11.48
N GLN A 85 -4.67 -13.30 -11.68
CA GLN A 85 -3.22 -13.25 -11.86
C GLN A 85 -2.63 -12.09 -11.08
N MET A 86 -1.73 -12.38 -10.16
CA MET A 86 -0.96 -11.35 -9.45
C MET A 86 0.16 -10.83 -10.36
N ILE A 87 0.33 -9.51 -10.41
CA ILE A 87 1.30 -8.83 -11.27
C ILE A 87 2.49 -8.36 -10.44
N LEU A 88 2.21 -7.72 -9.31
CA LEU A 88 3.22 -7.24 -8.39
C LEU A 88 2.73 -7.34 -6.94
N LEU A 89 3.61 -7.83 -6.08
CA LEU A 89 3.51 -7.73 -4.63
C LEU A 89 4.51 -6.67 -4.16
N ARG A 90 4.09 -5.78 -3.26
CA ARG A 90 4.93 -4.69 -2.73
C ARG A 90 4.88 -4.69 -1.22
N LYS A 91 6.02 -4.74 -0.56
CA LYS A 91 6.10 -4.49 0.88
C LYS A 91 5.96 -3.00 1.15
N LYS A 92 5.13 -2.61 2.11
CA LYS A 92 4.91 -1.21 2.47
C LYS A 92 5.92 -0.74 3.51
N ILE A 93 6.38 0.50 3.35
CA ILE A 93 7.08 1.26 4.39
C ILE A 93 6.08 2.26 4.93
N ASN A 94 5.76 2.15 6.21
CA ASN A 94 4.78 3.01 6.86
C ASN A 94 5.47 3.94 7.87
N THR A 95 4.91 5.15 8.05
CA THR A 95 5.28 5.98 9.21
C THR A 95 4.94 5.26 10.51
N PRO A 96 5.63 5.58 11.61
CA PRO A 96 5.28 5.06 12.92
C PRO A 96 3.81 5.36 13.31
N PRO A 97 3.23 4.57 14.21
CA PRO A 97 1.95 4.94 14.82
C PRO A 97 1.99 6.33 15.45
N PRO A 98 0.88 7.07 15.48
CA PRO A 98 -0.48 6.65 15.12
C PRO A 98 -0.82 6.80 13.63
N ALA A 99 -0.04 7.52 12.82
CA ALA A 99 -0.42 7.87 11.46
C ALA A 99 -0.43 6.65 10.51
N ARG A 100 0.58 5.78 10.57
CA ARG A 100 0.74 4.58 9.69
C ARG A 100 0.47 4.89 8.21
N GLN A 101 0.98 6.02 7.74
CA GLN A 101 0.88 6.39 6.34
C GLN A 101 1.95 5.67 5.53
N ALA A 102 1.58 5.04 4.42
CA ALA A 102 2.56 4.44 3.52
C ALA A 102 3.42 5.52 2.84
N VAL A 103 4.71 5.47 3.09
CA VAL A 103 5.72 6.43 2.58
C VAL A 103 6.68 5.81 1.58
N GLY A 104 6.53 4.53 1.30
CA GLY A 104 7.31 3.83 0.28
C GLY A 104 6.86 2.39 0.09
N TYR A 105 7.41 1.76 -0.96
CA TYR A 105 7.12 0.38 -1.29
C TYR A 105 8.35 -0.29 -1.92
N PHE A 106 8.68 -1.50 -1.43
CA PHE A 106 9.62 -2.40 -2.09
C PHE A 106 8.89 -3.39 -3.00
N SER A 107 9.45 -3.67 -4.16
CA SER A 107 9.00 -4.78 -4.99
C SER A 107 9.41 -6.11 -4.36
N VAL A 108 8.44 -6.99 -4.11
CA VAL A 108 8.70 -8.38 -3.71
C VAL A 108 8.77 -9.22 -4.97
N LEU A 109 9.85 -9.99 -5.13
CA LEU A 109 10.09 -10.76 -6.36
C LEU A 109 9.35 -12.10 -6.34
N PRO A 110 8.92 -12.62 -7.50
CA PRO A 110 8.47 -14.00 -7.62
C PRO A 110 9.58 -14.96 -7.13
N GLY A 111 9.21 -15.91 -6.28
CA GLY A 111 10.16 -16.80 -5.59
C GLY A 111 10.34 -16.47 -4.11
N ASP A 112 9.94 -15.29 -3.64
CA ASP A 112 9.76 -15.06 -2.22
C ASP A 112 8.66 -15.97 -1.67
N ALA A 113 8.88 -16.54 -0.48
CA ALA A 113 7.93 -17.48 0.13
C ALA A 113 6.55 -16.85 0.39
N PHE A 114 6.48 -15.55 0.61
CA PHE A 114 5.23 -14.85 0.83
C PHE A 114 4.49 -14.52 -0.48
N TRP A 115 5.21 -14.42 -1.61
CA TRP A 115 4.58 -14.19 -2.92
C TRP A 115 3.52 -15.25 -3.22
N GLN A 116 3.90 -16.53 -3.16
CA GLN A 116 2.98 -17.63 -3.49
C GLN A 116 1.81 -17.71 -2.49
N GLN A 117 2.07 -17.48 -1.21
CA GLN A 117 1.02 -17.46 -0.18
C GLN A 117 0.01 -16.34 -0.44
N ALA A 118 0.50 -15.14 -0.80
CA ALA A 118 -0.34 -13.99 -1.12
C ALA A 118 -1.17 -14.23 -2.38
N GLU A 119 -0.59 -14.80 -3.44
CA GLU A 119 -1.26 -15.12 -4.69
C GLU A 119 -2.39 -16.14 -4.47
N ASP A 120 -2.11 -17.26 -3.81
CA ASP A 120 -3.10 -18.30 -3.50
C ASP A 120 -4.25 -17.76 -2.62
N TYR A 121 -3.91 -16.96 -1.63
CA TYR A 121 -4.88 -16.31 -0.76
C TYR A 121 -5.77 -15.33 -1.53
N MET A 122 -5.18 -14.44 -2.31
CA MET A 122 -5.92 -13.46 -3.09
C MET A 122 -6.80 -14.12 -4.16
N ALA A 123 -6.34 -15.18 -4.81
CA ALA A 123 -7.17 -15.95 -5.73
C ALA A 123 -8.44 -16.51 -5.05
N ARG A 124 -8.34 -16.98 -3.79
CA ARG A 124 -9.48 -17.41 -2.98
C ARG A 124 -10.40 -16.26 -2.60
N VAL A 125 -9.84 -15.10 -2.19
CA VAL A 125 -10.59 -13.87 -1.87
C VAL A 125 -11.39 -13.40 -3.08
N ILE A 126 -10.77 -13.30 -4.25
CA ILE A 126 -11.40 -12.87 -5.50
C ILE A 126 -12.56 -13.80 -5.88
N ARG A 127 -12.33 -15.11 -5.78
CA ARG A 127 -13.38 -16.13 -6.04
C ARG A 127 -14.54 -16.01 -5.06
N CYS A 128 -14.25 -15.85 -3.77
CA CYS A 128 -15.24 -15.68 -2.72
C CYS A 128 -16.12 -14.44 -2.95
N LEU A 129 -15.52 -13.32 -3.36
CA LEU A 129 -16.23 -12.08 -3.63
C LEU A 129 -16.96 -12.09 -4.98
N GLY A 130 -16.66 -13.05 -5.85
CA GLY A 130 -17.24 -13.15 -7.18
C GLY A 130 -16.79 -12.05 -8.14
N LEU A 131 -15.60 -11.49 -7.93
CA LEU A 131 -15.04 -10.46 -8.80
C LEU A 131 -14.62 -11.06 -10.14
N LYS A 132 -14.92 -10.34 -11.21
CA LYS A 132 -14.66 -10.78 -12.59
C LYS A 132 -14.24 -9.59 -13.44
N GLU A 133 -13.33 -9.84 -14.39
CA GLU A 133 -12.98 -8.91 -15.47
C GLU A 133 -12.65 -7.49 -14.96
N CYS A 134 -11.72 -7.39 -14.01
CA CYS A 134 -11.29 -6.11 -13.41
C CYS A 134 -9.80 -6.14 -13.05
N LEU A 135 -9.22 -4.95 -12.94
CA LEU A 135 -7.95 -4.77 -12.25
C LEU A 135 -8.19 -4.71 -10.74
N ILE A 136 -7.24 -5.18 -9.97
CA ILE A 136 -7.31 -5.25 -8.52
C ILE A 136 -6.15 -4.50 -7.91
N HIS A 137 -6.48 -3.68 -6.93
CA HIS A 137 -5.56 -3.22 -5.90
C HIS A 137 -6.04 -3.72 -4.55
N ALA A 138 -5.16 -4.33 -3.78
CA ALA A 138 -5.46 -4.77 -2.43
C ALA A 138 -4.31 -4.46 -1.48
N ASP A 139 -4.67 -4.19 -0.23
CA ASP A 139 -3.74 -4.14 0.90
C ASP A 139 -3.94 -5.40 1.74
N ILE A 140 -2.84 -6.09 2.01
CA ILE A 140 -2.83 -7.33 2.80
C ILE A 140 -1.78 -7.24 3.92
N ILE A 141 -1.98 -7.99 4.98
CA ILE A 141 -1.00 -8.20 6.06
C ILE A 141 -0.46 -9.61 5.98
N ARG A 142 0.85 -9.78 6.15
CA ARG A 142 1.48 -11.04 6.48
C ARG A 142 1.37 -11.25 7.99
N GLY A 143 0.24 -11.82 8.42
CA GLY A 143 -0.01 -12.12 9.82
C GLY A 143 0.56 -13.47 10.24
N GLU A 144 0.51 -13.78 11.54
CA GLU A 144 0.96 -15.04 12.12
C GLU A 144 0.28 -16.28 11.48
N ASN A 145 -1.01 -16.15 11.14
CA ASN A 145 -1.82 -17.24 10.57
C ASN A 145 -1.92 -17.15 9.03
N GLY A 146 -1.01 -16.44 8.37
CA GLY A 146 -0.97 -16.25 6.93
C GLY A 146 -1.50 -14.91 6.45
N PRO A 147 -1.68 -14.72 5.14
CA PRO A 147 -2.14 -13.47 4.56
C PRO A 147 -3.54 -13.09 5.02
N PHE A 148 -3.75 -11.81 5.23
CA PHE A 148 -5.02 -11.23 5.63
C PHE A 148 -5.31 -9.96 4.82
N VAL A 149 -6.46 -9.85 4.14
CA VAL A 149 -6.84 -8.67 3.37
C VAL A 149 -7.41 -7.57 4.27
N ILE A 150 -6.79 -6.38 4.23
CA ILE A 150 -7.25 -5.18 4.93
C ILE A 150 -8.27 -4.43 4.07
N GLU A 151 -7.91 -4.25 2.80
CA GLU A 151 -8.67 -3.47 1.82
C GLU A 151 -8.53 -4.09 0.44
N LEU A 152 -9.60 -4.02 -0.36
CA LEU A 152 -9.60 -4.47 -1.74
C LEU A 152 -10.46 -3.54 -2.58
N SER A 153 -9.93 -3.14 -3.72
CA SER A 153 -10.60 -2.29 -4.70
C SER A 153 -10.51 -2.92 -6.10
N ALA A 154 -11.64 -2.93 -6.81
CA ALA A 154 -11.69 -3.35 -8.23
C ALA A 154 -11.25 -2.19 -9.15
N ARG A 155 -10.05 -1.68 -8.94
CA ARG A 155 -9.40 -0.60 -9.68
C ARG A 155 -7.88 -0.74 -9.58
N PRO A 156 -7.10 -0.07 -10.45
CA PRO A 156 -5.65 0.02 -10.29
C PRO A 156 -5.26 0.78 -9.00
N SER A 157 -4.06 0.53 -8.50
CA SER A 157 -3.45 1.29 -7.40
C SER A 157 -3.21 2.76 -7.79
N GLY A 158 -3.18 3.65 -6.80
CA GLY A 158 -2.83 5.06 -6.96
C GLY A 158 -1.33 5.32 -6.80
N HIS A 159 -0.98 6.59 -6.57
CA HIS A 159 0.34 7.02 -6.09
C HIS A 159 1.51 6.61 -7.02
N ASN A 160 1.32 6.70 -8.34
CA ASN A 160 2.28 6.27 -9.36
C ASN A 160 2.68 4.77 -9.27
N LEU A 161 1.89 3.96 -8.58
CA LEU A 161 2.21 2.54 -8.44
C LEU A 161 1.86 1.77 -9.72
N HIS A 162 0.58 1.75 -10.14
CA HIS A 162 0.16 0.95 -11.30
C HIS A 162 0.68 1.48 -12.65
N ASN A 163 0.85 2.79 -12.77
CA ASN A 163 1.20 3.46 -14.03
C ASN A 163 2.71 3.72 -14.22
N LEU A 164 3.50 3.58 -13.16
CA LEU A 164 4.95 3.82 -13.20
C LEU A 164 5.72 2.69 -12.51
N PHE A 165 5.52 2.49 -11.20
CA PHE A 165 6.34 1.55 -10.43
C PHE A 165 6.13 0.09 -10.88
N THR A 166 4.88 -0.34 -11.07
CA THR A 166 4.58 -1.70 -11.55
C THR A 166 5.18 -1.99 -12.92
N PRO A 167 5.03 -1.13 -13.95
CA PRO A 167 5.72 -1.31 -15.23
C PRO A 167 7.25 -1.37 -15.12
N LEU A 168 7.86 -0.53 -14.29
CA LEU A 168 9.32 -0.55 -14.07
C LEU A 168 9.79 -1.86 -13.43
N CYS A 169 9.06 -2.39 -12.45
CA CYS A 169 9.39 -3.64 -11.76
C CYS A 169 9.14 -4.88 -12.61
N THR A 170 8.10 -4.89 -13.44
CA THR A 170 7.54 -6.12 -14.05
C THR A 170 7.53 -6.11 -15.57
N GLY A 171 7.70 -4.95 -16.21
CA GLY A 171 7.50 -4.77 -17.66
C GLY A 171 6.03 -4.86 -18.09
N VAL A 172 5.07 -4.82 -17.17
CA VAL A 172 3.64 -4.92 -17.44
C VAL A 172 2.95 -3.57 -17.25
N ASP A 173 2.46 -2.98 -18.34
CA ASP A 173 1.49 -1.89 -18.26
C ASP A 173 0.10 -2.48 -18.04
N MET A 174 -0.37 -2.45 -16.80
CA MET A 174 -1.67 -3.02 -16.41
C MET A 174 -2.84 -2.39 -17.17
N ALA A 175 -2.77 -1.09 -17.45
CA ALA A 175 -3.86 -0.38 -18.11
C ALA A 175 -3.92 -0.76 -19.61
N GLU A 176 -2.76 -0.79 -20.28
CA GLU A 176 -2.67 -1.23 -21.67
C GLU A 176 -3.16 -2.66 -21.83
N GLU A 177 -2.63 -3.60 -21.02
CA GLU A 177 -3.01 -5.02 -21.11
C GLU A 177 -4.50 -5.23 -20.80
N TYR A 178 -5.07 -4.43 -19.90
CA TYR A 178 -6.50 -4.51 -19.61
C TYR A 178 -7.36 -3.96 -20.77
N ILE A 179 -6.93 -2.88 -21.41
CA ILE A 179 -7.58 -2.36 -22.62
C ILE A 179 -7.53 -3.41 -23.74
N ARG A 180 -6.36 -4.02 -23.98
CA ARG A 180 -6.19 -5.10 -24.98
C ARG A 180 -7.13 -6.26 -24.69
N TYR A 181 -7.19 -6.73 -23.40
CA TYR A 181 -8.12 -7.73 -22.96
C TYR A 181 -9.58 -7.37 -23.27
N ARG A 182 -10.01 -6.16 -22.94
CA ARG A 182 -11.39 -5.70 -23.16
C ARG A 182 -11.75 -5.55 -24.64
N MET A 183 -10.77 -5.29 -25.48
CA MET A 183 -10.92 -5.21 -26.94
C MET A 183 -10.87 -6.60 -27.62
N GLY A 184 -10.62 -7.68 -26.88
CA GLY A 184 -10.44 -9.02 -27.43
C GLY A 184 -9.12 -9.22 -28.19
N LEU A 185 -8.14 -8.38 -27.93
CA LEU A 185 -6.79 -8.49 -28.47
C LEU A 185 -5.93 -9.43 -27.58
N SER A 186 -4.78 -9.83 -28.13
CA SER A 186 -3.79 -10.56 -27.31
C SER A 186 -3.30 -9.68 -26.16
N TYR A 187 -3.28 -10.23 -24.94
CA TYR A 187 -2.84 -9.57 -23.71
C TYR A 187 -1.99 -10.53 -22.87
N ASP A 188 -1.14 -9.94 -22.00
CA ASP A 188 -0.33 -10.73 -21.08
C ASP A 188 -0.06 -9.93 -19.81
N PHE A 189 -0.60 -10.39 -18.67
CA PHE A 189 -0.36 -9.83 -17.35
C PHE A 189 0.81 -10.49 -16.60
N ALA A 190 1.50 -11.47 -17.20
CA ALA A 190 2.65 -12.08 -16.56
C ALA A 190 3.83 -11.11 -16.49
N PRO A 191 4.51 -10.99 -15.35
CA PRO A 191 5.74 -10.22 -15.26
C PRO A 191 6.77 -10.70 -16.29
N ARG A 192 7.23 -9.78 -17.15
CA ARG A 192 8.24 -10.04 -18.22
C ARG A 192 9.65 -9.87 -17.72
N ILE A 193 9.83 -9.04 -16.70
CA ILE A 193 11.06 -8.79 -15.97
C ILE A 193 10.74 -8.80 -14.48
N THR A 194 11.77 -8.98 -13.66
CA THR A 194 11.65 -8.88 -12.21
C THR A 194 12.83 -8.08 -11.68
N LYS A 195 12.56 -6.90 -11.16
CA LYS A 195 13.56 -5.99 -10.63
C LYS A 195 13.32 -5.69 -9.16
N SER A 196 14.37 -5.73 -8.38
CA SER A 196 14.36 -5.27 -7.00
C SER A 196 14.42 -3.74 -6.98
N MET A 197 13.34 -3.10 -6.60
CA MET A 197 13.16 -1.66 -6.64
C MET A 197 12.47 -1.14 -5.40
N LEU A 198 12.76 0.10 -5.07
CA LEU A 198 12.09 0.90 -4.04
C LEU A 198 11.51 2.16 -4.68
N ILE A 199 10.21 2.41 -4.47
CA ILE A 199 9.66 3.77 -4.59
C ILE A 199 9.54 4.38 -3.20
N ARG A 200 10.08 5.57 -3.02
CA ARG A 200 10.05 6.33 -1.76
C ARG A 200 9.48 7.72 -2.01
N TYR A 201 8.56 8.15 -1.16
CA TYR A 201 8.01 9.50 -1.18
C TYR A 201 8.78 10.37 -0.18
N PHE A 202 8.85 11.68 -0.42
CA PHE A 202 9.53 12.63 0.47
C PHE A 202 8.69 12.85 1.74
N ASP A 203 9.02 12.10 2.80
CA ASP A 203 8.29 12.07 4.08
C ASP A 203 8.98 12.86 5.21
N MET A 204 10.04 13.61 4.89
CA MET A 204 10.73 14.46 5.85
C MET A 204 9.81 15.54 6.40
N HIS A 205 10.18 16.13 7.53
CA HIS A 205 9.50 17.26 8.15
C HIS A 205 10.52 18.29 8.66
N GLY A 206 10.08 19.53 8.80
CA GLY A 206 10.92 20.66 9.14
C GLY A 206 11.34 21.48 7.94
N MET A 207 12.27 22.40 8.14
CA MET A 207 12.73 23.32 7.12
C MET A 207 13.59 22.61 6.07
N ALA A 208 13.16 22.62 4.81
CA ALA A 208 13.97 22.15 3.69
C ALA A 208 15.01 23.21 3.31
N GLU A 209 16.17 23.23 4.00
CA GLU A 209 17.23 24.21 3.76
C GLU A 209 17.86 24.03 2.38
N ASN A 210 18.09 22.77 2.00
CA ASN A 210 18.60 22.37 0.70
C ASN A 210 17.54 21.53 -0.01
N VAL A 211 17.49 21.63 -1.34
CA VAL A 211 16.67 20.76 -2.16
C VAL A 211 17.55 20.24 -3.30
N PRO A 212 18.04 18.98 -3.19
CA PRO A 212 18.92 18.44 -4.21
C PRO A 212 18.18 18.23 -5.52
N ASP A 213 18.89 18.41 -6.62
CA ASP A 213 18.43 17.94 -7.93
C ASP A 213 18.72 16.44 -8.11
N LYS A 214 18.17 15.86 -9.20
CA LYS A 214 18.38 14.45 -9.54
C LYS A 214 19.85 14.07 -9.59
N ARG A 215 20.71 14.92 -10.18
CA ARG A 215 22.13 14.63 -10.35
C ARG A 215 22.88 14.62 -9.01
N GLN A 216 22.54 15.52 -8.11
CA GLN A 216 23.12 15.57 -6.76
C GLN A 216 22.74 14.31 -5.96
N ALA A 217 21.47 13.88 -6.07
CA ALA A 217 21.00 12.64 -5.47
C ALA A 217 21.73 11.42 -6.04
N GLU A 218 21.85 11.32 -7.38
CA GLU A 218 22.61 10.23 -8.04
C GLU A 218 24.08 10.14 -7.60
N GLN A 219 24.71 11.29 -7.34
CA GLN A 219 26.12 11.32 -6.90
C GLN A 219 26.30 10.92 -5.43
N ALA A 220 25.27 10.97 -4.63
CA ALA A 220 25.32 10.69 -3.19
C ALA A 220 25.09 9.22 -2.86
N ILE A 221 24.54 8.43 -3.78
CA ILE A 221 24.10 7.05 -3.56
C ILE A 221 24.85 6.06 -4.44
N GLU A 222 24.83 4.79 -4.04
CA GLU A 222 25.38 3.67 -4.81
C GLU A 222 24.32 2.91 -5.62
N ALA A 223 23.04 3.03 -5.23
CA ALA A 223 21.91 2.45 -5.97
C ALA A 223 21.64 3.18 -7.29
N GLY A 224 21.01 2.50 -8.24
CA GLY A 224 20.53 3.14 -9.47
C GLY A 224 19.34 4.05 -9.20
N LEU A 225 19.46 5.36 -9.43
CA LEU A 225 18.33 6.29 -9.38
C LEU A 225 17.55 6.27 -10.70
N VAL A 226 16.45 5.51 -10.73
CA VAL A 226 15.67 5.26 -11.96
C VAL A 226 14.79 6.46 -12.31
N ASP A 227 14.04 6.98 -11.32
CA ASP A 227 13.16 8.12 -11.52
C ASP A 227 13.19 9.08 -10.33
N TRP A 228 12.89 10.36 -10.60
CA TRP A 228 12.96 11.43 -9.62
C TRP A 228 11.95 12.52 -9.93
N GLN A 229 11.07 12.79 -9.01
CA GLN A 229 10.18 13.94 -9.05
C GLN A 229 10.17 14.61 -7.67
N CYS A 230 10.78 15.78 -7.55
CA CYS A 230 10.77 16.58 -6.33
C CYS A 230 10.04 17.90 -6.59
N ASN A 231 9.02 18.18 -5.79
CA ASN A 231 8.21 19.39 -5.86
C ASN A 231 8.46 20.33 -4.65
N ILE A 232 9.32 19.92 -3.72
CA ILE A 232 9.71 20.70 -2.54
C ILE A 232 10.53 21.90 -2.99
N LYS A 233 10.36 23.04 -2.31
CA LYS A 233 11.10 24.27 -2.60
C LYS A 233 12.11 24.57 -1.48
N PRO A 234 13.27 25.15 -1.80
CA PRO A 234 14.18 25.63 -0.77
C PRO A 234 13.49 26.63 0.17
N GLY A 235 13.68 26.44 1.48
CA GLY A 235 13.06 27.24 2.52
C GLY A 235 11.59 26.88 2.83
N GLU A 236 11.08 25.78 2.28
CA GLU A 236 9.75 25.28 2.60
C GLU A 236 9.77 24.57 3.97
N ASP A 237 8.82 24.92 4.84
CA ASP A 237 8.60 24.23 6.11
C ASP A 237 7.62 23.07 5.91
N LEU A 238 8.15 21.85 5.98
CA LEU A 238 7.43 20.64 5.71
C LEU A 238 6.74 20.13 6.99
N GLU A 239 5.42 20.11 6.98
CA GLU A 239 4.64 19.52 8.06
C GLU A 239 4.84 17.98 8.12
N PRO A 240 4.73 17.35 9.31
CA PRO A 240 4.72 15.91 9.41
C PRO A 240 3.65 15.27 8.51
N VAL A 241 3.99 14.16 7.88
CA VAL A 241 3.06 13.45 6.99
C VAL A 241 1.87 12.91 7.79
N SER A 242 0.68 13.38 7.48
CA SER A 242 -0.58 13.00 8.12
C SER A 242 -1.52 12.21 7.20
N ASP A 243 -1.39 12.38 5.89
CA ASP A 243 -2.21 11.70 4.88
C ASP A 243 -1.48 11.54 3.53
N GLY A 244 -2.06 10.74 2.64
CA GLY A 244 -1.48 10.47 1.32
C GLY A 244 -1.44 11.68 0.39
N HIS A 245 -2.32 12.68 0.55
CA HIS A 245 -2.33 13.85 -0.34
C HIS A 245 -1.16 14.80 -0.05
N SER A 246 -0.88 15.08 1.23
CA SER A 246 0.26 15.90 1.62
C SER A 246 1.57 15.28 1.15
N LEU A 247 1.69 13.95 1.27
CA LEU A 247 2.85 13.19 0.81
C LEU A 247 3.05 13.28 -0.71
N MET A 248 1.99 13.04 -1.49
CA MET A 248 2.07 13.03 -2.95
C MET A 248 2.42 14.38 -3.56
N GLY A 249 2.06 15.47 -2.91
CA GLY A 249 2.42 16.82 -3.33
C GLY A 249 3.92 17.09 -3.34
N ARG A 250 4.70 16.39 -2.50
CA ARG A 250 6.15 16.56 -2.36
C ARG A 250 6.95 15.84 -3.44
N GLY A 251 6.39 14.77 -4.00
CA GLY A 251 7.05 13.95 -5.02
C GLY A 251 7.61 12.64 -4.48
N TYR A 252 8.47 12.01 -5.27
CA TYR A 252 9.02 10.68 -5.02
C TYR A 252 10.35 10.48 -5.74
N PHE A 253 11.03 9.40 -5.39
CA PHE A 253 12.14 8.84 -6.15
C PHE A 253 12.04 7.31 -6.23
N ILE A 254 12.66 6.73 -7.26
CA ILE A 254 12.68 5.28 -7.49
C ILE A 254 14.12 4.81 -7.59
N LEU A 255 14.47 3.84 -6.74
CA LEU A 255 15.79 3.21 -6.71
C LEU A 255 15.71 1.78 -7.24
N GLU A 256 16.76 1.33 -7.93
CA GLU A 256 17.01 -0.05 -8.33
C GLU A 256 18.31 -0.55 -7.66
N GLY A 257 18.26 -1.72 -7.03
CA GLY A 257 19.42 -2.31 -6.34
C GLY A 257 19.05 -3.62 -5.67
N GLU A 258 20.04 -4.30 -5.10
CA GLU A 258 19.85 -5.60 -4.47
C GLU A 258 19.60 -5.48 -2.96
N GLY A 259 18.43 -5.96 -2.54
CA GLY A 259 18.07 -6.06 -1.13
C GLY A 259 17.33 -4.84 -0.58
N GLU A 260 16.40 -5.12 0.32
CA GLU A 260 15.55 -4.15 0.98
C GLU A 260 16.36 -3.19 1.85
N ASP A 261 17.22 -3.75 2.72
CA ASP A 261 18.04 -2.97 3.66
C ASP A 261 18.97 -2.00 2.93
N PHE A 262 19.61 -2.46 1.83
CA PHE A 262 20.48 -1.61 1.00
C PHE A 262 19.68 -0.44 0.39
N LEU A 263 18.53 -0.72 -0.24
CA LEU A 263 17.72 0.32 -0.87
C LEU A 263 17.16 1.32 0.15
N GLU A 264 16.84 0.88 1.37
CA GLU A 264 16.38 1.77 2.44
C GLU A 264 17.52 2.67 2.94
N GLU A 265 18.73 2.12 3.11
CA GLU A 265 19.91 2.92 3.45
C GLU A 265 20.17 4.01 2.41
N GLN A 266 20.11 3.66 1.11
CA GLN A 266 20.29 4.62 0.03
C GLN A 266 19.19 5.70 0.01
N ALA A 267 17.95 5.32 0.34
CA ALA A 267 16.85 6.27 0.46
C ALA A 267 17.05 7.26 1.63
N GLU A 268 17.56 6.79 2.77
CA GLU A 268 17.86 7.67 3.91
C GLU A 268 19.04 8.63 3.59
N ILE A 269 20.03 8.19 2.80
CA ILE A 269 21.09 9.11 2.30
C ILE A 269 20.47 10.24 1.47
N ILE A 270 19.55 9.93 0.54
CA ILE A 270 18.85 10.96 -0.26
C ILE A 270 18.08 11.93 0.64
N LYS A 271 17.35 11.42 1.62
CA LYS A 271 16.58 12.25 2.55
C LYS A 271 17.47 13.18 3.39
N GLY A 272 18.67 12.72 3.73
CA GLY A 272 19.66 13.51 4.45
C GLY A 272 20.30 14.65 3.65
N LEU A 273 20.00 14.80 2.37
CA LEU A 273 20.48 15.91 1.53
C LEU A 273 19.60 17.18 1.67
N PHE A 274 18.39 17.06 2.21
CA PHE A 274 17.43 18.15 2.37
C PHE A 274 17.68 18.94 3.66
#